data_c65b6fe71eb21b2336d08ec2d30266f5
#
_entry.id   c65b6fe71eb21b2336d08ec2d30266f5
#
_cell.length_a   1.000
_cell.length_b   1.000
_cell.length_c   1.000
_cell.angle_alpha   90.00
_cell.angle_beta   90.00
_cell.angle_gamma   90.00
#
_symmetry.space_group_name_H-M   'P 1'
#
loop_
_entity.id
_entity.type
_entity.pdbx_description
1 polymer ?
#
loop_
_entity_poly.entity_id
_entity_poly.type
_entity_poly.pdbx_seq_one_letter_code
_entity_poly.pdbx_strand_id
1 'polypeptide(L)'
;NTQNQLDKNLAEVNSLSRTIGQLMKEGKKEEAEAARTRVAELKEGNKVLDTAMTEAATELQNLLYTIPNVPYDEVPEGVGAEDNVVEKMGGMETELPKDALPHWELAKKYDLIDFDLGVKITGAGFPVYKGKGAQLQRALINFFLDEARKSGYTEIMPPTVVNAASGYGTGQLPDKEGQMYHCEVDDLYLIPTAEVPVTNIYRDVILDEKQLPIMNCAYTQ
;
A
#
# COMPACT_ATOMS: atom_id res chain seq x y z
N ASN A 1 -24.82 2.57 -16.79
CA ASN A 1 -26.17 2.10 -17.15
C ASN A 1 -26.75 1.12 -16.10
N THR A 2 -25.94 0.20 -15.60
CA THR A 2 -26.33 -0.81 -14.60
C THR A 2 -26.75 -0.16 -13.27
N GLN A 3 -26.03 0.85 -12.78
CA GLN A 3 -26.37 1.63 -11.58
C GLN A 3 -27.78 2.24 -11.70
N ASN A 4 -28.07 2.91 -12.82
CA ASN A 4 -29.39 3.52 -13.02
C ASN A 4 -30.52 2.50 -13.01
N GLN A 5 -30.28 1.28 -13.50
CA GLN A 5 -31.28 0.22 -13.47
C GLN A 5 -31.48 -0.32 -12.05
N LEU A 6 -30.42 -0.49 -11.31
CA LEU A 6 -30.48 -0.90 -9.91
C LEU A 6 -31.24 0.13 -9.07
N ASP A 7 -30.93 1.42 -9.23
CA ASP A 7 -31.61 2.49 -8.51
C ASP A 7 -33.14 2.52 -8.81
N LYS A 8 -33.52 2.33 -10.07
CA LYS A 8 -34.94 2.22 -10.47
C LYS A 8 -35.62 1.01 -9.83
N ASN A 9 -34.98 -0.15 -9.88
CA ASN A 9 -35.50 -1.37 -9.28
C ASN A 9 -35.64 -1.23 -7.76
N LEU A 10 -34.68 -0.61 -7.08
CA LEU A 10 -34.74 -0.35 -5.64
C LEU A 10 -35.90 0.62 -5.28
N ALA A 11 -36.11 1.66 -6.08
CA ALA A 11 -37.23 2.58 -5.92
C ALA A 11 -38.57 1.85 -6.10
N GLU A 12 -38.70 0.98 -7.12
CA GLU A 12 -39.90 0.17 -7.36
C GLU A 12 -40.13 -0.82 -6.20
N VAL A 13 -39.10 -1.51 -5.71
CA VAL A 13 -39.20 -2.42 -4.54
C VAL A 13 -39.69 -1.67 -3.31
N ASN A 14 -39.15 -0.47 -3.05
CA ASN A 14 -39.60 0.35 -1.90
C ASN A 14 -41.06 0.80 -2.02
N SER A 15 -41.49 1.19 -3.22
CA SER A 15 -42.88 1.58 -3.51
C SER A 15 -43.82 0.41 -3.31
N LEU A 16 -43.52 -0.74 -3.95
CA LEU A 16 -44.34 -1.96 -3.85
C LEU A 16 -44.44 -2.47 -2.41
N SER A 17 -43.35 -2.41 -1.66
CA SER A 17 -43.32 -2.85 -0.26
C SER A 17 -44.26 -2.05 0.63
N ARG A 18 -44.40 -0.74 0.39
CA ARG A 18 -45.40 0.12 1.06
C ARG A 18 -46.81 -0.23 0.64
N THR A 19 -47.03 -0.43 -0.66
CA THR A 19 -48.34 -0.78 -1.23
C THR A 19 -48.88 -2.13 -0.73
N ILE A 20 -48.00 -3.14 -0.57
CA ILE A 20 -48.38 -4.47 -0.03
C ILE A 20 -49.01 -4.31 1.35
N GLY A 21 -48.44 -3.48 2.24
CA GLY A 21 -49.00 -3.23 3.56
C GLY A 21 -50.41 -2.63 3.52
N GLN A 22 -50.67 -1.75 2.56
CA GLN A 22 -51.97 -1.12 2.37
C GLN A 22 -53.01 -2.09 1.76
N LEU A 23 -52.64 -2.83 0.71
CA LEU A 23 -53.51 -3.83 0.07
C LEU A 23 -53.93 -4.93 1.04
N MET A 24 -53.05 -5.35 1.93
CA MET A 24 -53.36 -6.32 2.98
C MET A 24 -54.42 -5.77 3.97
N LYS A 25 -54.34 -4.48 4.34
CA LYS A 25 -55.36 -3.83 5.21
C LYS A 25 -56.70 -3.68 4.52
N GLU A 26 -56.68 -3.49 3.21
CA GLU A 26 -57.90 -3.37 2.37
C GLU A 26 -58.52 -4.73 2.01
N GLY A 27 -57.89 -5.86 2.39
CA GLY A 27 -58.36 -7.21 2.09
C GLY A 27 -58.13 -7.69 0.65
N LYS A 28 -57.34 -6.95 -0.16
CA LYS A 28 -57.04 -7.25 -1.56
C LYS A 28 -55.87 -8.24 -1.66
N LYS A 29 -56.13 -9.48 -1.27
CA LYS A 29 -55.07 -10.51 -1.13
C LYS A 29 -54.36 -10.86 -2.45
N GLU A 30 -55.11 -10.94 -3.57
CA GLU A 30 -54.53 -11.29 -4.88
C GLU A 30 -53.59 -10.19 -5.40
N GLU A 31 -53.97 -8.92 -5.26
CA GLU A 31 -53.09 -7.80 -5.65
C GLU A 31 -51.86 -7.72 -4.75
N ALA A 32 -52.01 -8.00 -3.46
CA ALA A 32 -50.89 -8.04 -2.54
C ALA A 32 -49.88 -9.18 -2.88
N GLU A 33 -50.38 -10.35 -3.31
CA GLU A 33 -49.53 -11.48 -3.70
C GLU A 33 -48.81 -11.21 -5.03
N ALA A 34 -49.48 -10.62 -6.01
CA ALA A 34 -48.87 -10.17 -7.25
C ALA A 34 -47.71 -9.16 -6.98
N ALA A 35 -47.95 -8.20 -6.08
CA ALA A 35 -46.91 -7.24 -5.68
C ALA A 35 -45.73 -7.91 -4.96
N ARG A 36 -45.95 -8.94 -4.13
CA ARG A 36 -44.91 -9.74 -3.49
C ARG A 36 -44.05 -10.49 -4.51
N THR A 37 -44.71 -11.12 -5.49
CA THR A 37 -44.03 -11.83 -6.58
C THR A 37 -43.12 -10.85 -7.34
N ARG A 38 -43.65 -9.68 -7.70
CA ARG A 38 -42.86 -8.65 -8.39
C ARG A 38 -41.68 -8.16 -7.57
N VAL A 39 -41.83 -7.97 -6.25
CA VAL A 39 -40.73 -7.63 -5.35
C VAL A 39 -39.66 -8.73 -5.32
N ALA A 40 -40.07 -10.00 -5.33
CA ALA A 40 -39.14 -11.13 -5.36
C ALA A 40 -38.34 -11.17 -6.67
N GLU A 41 -39.02 -10.99 -7.82
CA GLU A 41 -38.36 -10.90 -9.14
C GLU A 41 -37.33 -9.76 -9.20
N LEU A 42 -37.73 -8.57 -8.75
CA LEU A 42 -36.83 -7.40 -8.72
C LEU A 42 -35.61 -7.63 -7.82
N LYS A 43 -35.82 -8.24 -6.65
CA LYS A 43 -34.71 -8.56 -5.74
C LYS A 43 -33.73 -9.57 -6.34
N GLU A 44 -34.24 -10.58 -7.07
CA GLU A 44 -33.35 -11.54 -7.73
C GLU A 44 -32.63 -10.88 -8.92
N GLY A 45 -33.31 -10.06 -9.71
CA GLY A 45 -32.66 -9.27 -10.76
C GLY A 45 -31.61 -8.29 -10.21
N ASN A 46 -31.84 -7.71 -9.06
CA ASN A 46 -30.89 -6.80 -8.41
C ASN A 46 -29.59 -7.49 -7.99
N LYS A 47 -29.65 -8.77 -7.57
CA LYS A 47 -28.41 -9.53 -7.28
C LYS A 47 -27.53 -9.66 -8.51
N VAL A 48 -28.13 -9.90 -9.67
CA VAL A 48 -27.36 -9.97 -10.93
C VAL A 48 -26.73 -8.62 -11.28
N LEU A 49 -27.48 -7.53 -11.10
CA LEU A 49 -26.98 -6.18 -11.34
C LEU A 49 -25.86 -5.80 -10.35
N ASP A 50 -26.01 -6.14 -9.06
CA ASP A 50 -24.99 -5.92 -8.03
C ASP A 50 -23.68 -6.68 -8.35
N THR A 51 -23.81 -7.95 -8.78
CA THR A 51 -22.66 -8.74 -9.20
C THR A 51 -21.94 -8.08 -10.38
N ALA A 52 -22.69 -7.72 -11.42
CA ALA A 52 -22.13 -7.06 -12.61
C ALA A 52 -21.47 -5.71 -12.28
N MET A 53 -22.04 -4.95 -11.33
CA MET A 53 -21.44 -3.70 -10.85
C MET A 53 -20.13 -3.93 -10.10
N THR A 54 -20.12 -4.93 -9.22
CA THR A 54 -18.92 -5.27 -8.44
C THR A 54 -17.78 -5.74 -9.36
N GLU A 55 -18.11 -6.58 -10.35
CA GLU A 55 -17.14 -7.04 -11.36
C GLU A 55 -16.60 -5.85 -12.17
N ALA A 56 -17.45 -4.98 -12.66
CA ALA A 56 -17.04 -3.80 -13.44
C ALA A 56 -16.21 -2.80 -12.59
N ALA A 57 -16.57 -2.62 -11.31
CA ALA A 57 -15.80 -1.78 -10.39
C ALA A 57 -14.42 -2.36 -10.11
N THR A 58 -14.33 -3.68 -9.94
CA THR A 58 -13.06 -4.39 -9.74
C THR A 58 -12.18 -4.28 -10.98
N GLU A 59 -12.75 -4.50 -12.17
CA GLU A 59 -12.01 -4.36 -13.43
C GLU A 59 -11.51 -2.93 -13.63
N LEU A 60 -12.36 -1.93 -13.39
CA LEU A 60 -11.97 -0.53 -13.46
C LEU A 60 -10.81 -0.23 -12.51
N GLN A 61 -10.90 -0.67 -11.25
CA GLN A 61 -9.84 -0.44 -10.27
C GLN A 61 -8.53 -1.10 -10.68
N ASN A 62 -8.57 -2.32 -11.20
CA ASN A 62 -7.39 -3.01 -11.70
C ASN A 62 -6.75 -2.27 -12.89
N LEU A 63 -7.55 -1.73 -13.80
CA LEU A 63 -7.06 -0.90 -14.90
C LEU A 63 -6.44 0.40 -14.38
N LEU A 64 -7.05 1.07 -13.41
CA LEU A 64 -6.52 2.29 -12.80
C LEU A 64 -5.14 2.06 -12.15
N TYR A 65 -4.91 0.91 -11.54
CA TYR A 65 -3.59 0.55 -10.98
C TYR A 65 -2.49 0.39 -12.04
N THR A 66 -2.85 0.23 -13.32
CA THR A 66 -1.87 0.12 -14.41
C THR A 66 -1.48 1.47 -15.00
N ILE A 67 -2.25 2.52 -14.73
CA ILE A 67 -2.02 3.86 -15.27
C ILE A 67 -0.93 4.56 -14.44
N PRO A 68 0.20 4.96 -15.04
CA PRO A 68 1.23 5.70 -14.34
C PRO A 68 0.73 7.11 -13.97
N ASN A 69 1.33 7.70 -12.93
CA ASN A 69 1.09 9.09 -12.59
C ASN A 69 1.56 10.03 -13.70
N VAL A 70 0.88 11.16 -13.84
CA VAL A 70 1.34 12.24 -14.71
C VAL A 70 2.57 12.89 -14.06
N PRO A 71 3.71 12.95 -14.76
CA PRO A 71 4.89 13.62 -14.25
C PRO A 71 4.63 15.14 -14.12
N TYR A 72 5.40 15.80 -13.25
CA TYR A 72 5.40 17.25 -13.16
C TYR A 72 6.01 17.87 -14.43
N ASP A 73 5.55 19.06 -14.83
CA ASP A 73 5.93 19.69 -16.10
C ASP A 73 7.43 19.95 -16.28
N GLU A 74 8.18 20.08 -15.16
CA GLU A 74 9.62 20.30 -15.17
C GLU A 74 10.44 19.00 -15.31
N VAL A 75 9.79 17.83 -15.24
CA VAL A 75 10.48 16.54 -15.41
C VAL A 75 10.87 16.38 -16.88
N PRO A 76 12.17 16.22 -17.18
CA PRO A 76 12.61 16.05 -18.57
C PRO A 76 12.07 14.73 -19.15
N GLU A 77 11.80 14.73 -20.45
CA GLU A 77 11.51 13.52 -21.18
C GLU A 77 12.78 12.64 -21.21
N GLY A 78 12.61 11.34 -20.93
CA GLY A 78 13.73 10.40 -20.92
C GLY A 78 13.26 8.95 -20.85
N VAL A 79 14.19 8.03 -21.10
CA VAL A 79 13.96 6.57 -21.08
C VAL A 79 14.79 5.86 -20.02
N GLY A 80 15.76 6.56 -19.40
CA GLY A 80 16.63 5.99 -18.39
C GLY A 80 17.28 7.04 -17.47
N ALA A 81 18.07 6.57 -16.54
CA ALA A 81 18.75 7.42 -15.55
C ALA A 81 19.74 8.41 -16.18
N GLU A 82 20.26 8.09 -17.34
CA GLU A 82 21.17 8.93 -18.14
C GLU A 82 20.52 10.21 -18.65
N ASP A 83 19.20 10.24 -18.74
CA ASP A 83 18.44 11.41 -19.18
C ASP A 83 18.13 12.37 -18.02
N ASN A 84 18.46 11.98 -16.78
CA ASN A 84 18.23 12.82 -15.61
C ASN A 84 19.10 14.08 -15.66
N VAL A 85 18.50 15.23 -15.39
CA VAL A 85 19.19 16.52 -15.25
C VAL A 85 19.54 16.75 -13.79
N VAL A 86 20.81 17.07 -13.54
CA VAL A 86 21.28 17.45 -12.18
C VAL A 86 20.89 18.90 -11.90
N GLU A 87 19.87 19.09 -11.09
CA GLU A 87 19.36 20.43 -10.71
C GLU A 87 20.29 21.18 -9.75
N LYS A 88 20.94 20.46 -8.83
CA LYS A 88 21.79 21.06 -7.81
C LYS A 88 22.89 20.11 -7.36
N MET A 89 24.09 20.63 -7.30
CA MET A 89 25.23 20.00 -6.63
C MET A 89 25.63 20.79 -5.39
N GLY A 90 26.05 20.10 -4.33
CA GLY A 90 26.43 20.77 -3.08
C GLY A 90 27.22 19.83 -2.16
N GLY A 91 27.78 20.40 -1.09
CA GLY A 91 28.67 19.71 -0.16
C GLY A 91 30.15 20.02 -0.40
N MET A 92 31.02 19.44 0.43
CA MET A 92 32.46 19.50 0.21
C MET A 92 32.88 18.37 -0.72
N GLU A 93 33.59 18.69 -1.78
CA GLU A 93 34.29 17.68 -2.57
C GLU A 93 35.35 17.03 -1.70
N THR A 94 35.25 15.71 -1.54
CA THR A 94 36.25 14.93 -0.82
C THR A 94 37.19 14.27 -1.83
N GLU A 95 38.45 14.70 -1.85
CA GLU A 95 39.47 14.03 -2.62
C GLU A 95 39.81 12.69 -1.95
N LEU A 96 39.41 11.59 -2.57
CA LEU A 96 39.83 10.26 -2.12
C LEU A 96 41.26 9.97 -2.55
N PRO A 97 42.05 9.25 -1.73
CA PRO A 97 43.36 8.72 -2.15
C PRO A 97 43.22 7.88 -3.43
N LYS A 98 44.26 7.90 -4.27
CA LYS A 98 44.25 7.13 -5.55
C LYS A 98 44.09 5.62 -5.36
N ASP A 99 44.45 5.11 -4.18
CA ASP A 99 44.35 3.72 -3.75
C ASP A 99 43.18 3.46 -2.82
N ALA A 100 42.19 4.36 -2.78
CA ALA A 100 40.96 4.18 -1.99
C ALA A 100 40.26 2.90 -2.40
N LEU A 101 39.98 2.03 -1.43
CA LEU A 101 39.27 0.79 -1.65
C LEU A 101 37.75 1.03 -1.63
N PRO A 102 36.98 0.35 -2.49
CA PRO A 102 35.53 0.39 -2.43
C PRO A 102 35.02 -0.30 -1.15
N HIS A 103 33.78 0.03 -0.74
CA HIS A 103 33.23 -0.43 0.52
C HIS A 103 33.19 -1.96 0.67
N TRP A 104 32.95 -2.72 -0.40
CA TRP A 104 32.96 -4.19 -0.33
C TRP A 104 34.35 -4.77 -0.05
N GLU A 105 35.42 -4.16 -0.54
CA GLU A 105 36.81 -4.56 -0.20
C GLU A 105 37.14 -4.18 1.23
N LEU A 106 36.70 -3.00 1.71
CA LEU A 106 36.88 -2.61 3.10
C LEU A 106 36.09 -3.53 4.05
N ALA A 107 34.87 -3.89 3.70
CA ALA A 107 34.05 -4.84 4.47
C ALA A 107 34.76 -6.21 4.60
N LYS A 108 35.35 -6.70 3.52
CA LYS A 108 36.14 -7.94 3.51
C LYS A 108 37.45 -7.79 4.30
N LYS A 109 38.18 -6.72 4.06
CA LYS A 109 39.48 -6.43 4.73
C LYS A 109 39.36 -6.38 6.25
N TYR A 110 38.28 -5.82 6.75
CA TYR A 110 38.05 -5.66 8.19
C TYR A 110 37.08 -6.70 8.76
N ASP A 111 36.67 -7.70 7.98
CA ASP A 111 35.73 -8.77 8.35
C ASP A 111 34.42 -8.22 8.98
N LEU A 112 33.82 -7.23 8.32
CA LEU A 112 32.62 -6.54 8.82
C LEU A 112 31.34 -7.14 8.28
N ILE A 113 31.34 -7.57 7.00
CA ILE A 113 30.20 -8.10 6.28
C ILE A 113 30.65 -9.33 5.49
N ASP A 114 29.88 -10.39 5.58
CA ASP A 114 30.11 -11.64 4.87
C ASP A 114 28.97 -11.89 3.88
N PHE A 115 29.23 -11.68 2.60
CA PHE A 115 28.25 -11.86 1.53
C PHE A 115 28.08 -13.33 1.16
N ASP A 116 29.17 -14.13 1.21
CA ASP A 116 29.12 -15.54 0.88
C ASP A 116 28.26 -16.32 1.91
N LEU A 117 28.40 -15.95 3.18
CA LEU A 117 27.57 -16.52 4.24
C LEU A 117 26.09 -16.13 4.07
N GLY A 118 25.81 -14.92 3.63
CA GLY A 118 24.45 -14.47 3.30
C GLY A 118 23.83 -15.29 2.17
N VAL A 119 24.58 -15.51 1.09
CA VAL A 119 24.15 -16.37 -0.03
C VAL A 119 23.88 -17.80 0.46
N LYS A 120 24.72 -18.35 1.34
CA LYS A 120 24.54 -19.70 1.89
C LYS A 120 23.28 -19.84 2.73
N ILE A 121 22.90 -18.80 3.49
CA ILE A 121 21.76 -18.86 4.42
C ILE A 121 20.44 -18.57 3.73
N THR A 122 20.42 -17.59 2.81
CA THR A 122 19.19 -17.06 2.24
C THR A 122 19.22 -17.03 0.71
N GLY A 123 20.26 -16.42 0.12
CA GLY A 123 20.40 -16.23 -1.32
C GLY A 123 21.15 -14.96 -1.66
N ALA A 124 21.26 -14.65 -2.96
CA ALA A 124 21.95 -13.46 -3.43
C ALA A 124 21.28 -12.17 -2.90
N GLY A 125 22.10 -11.19 -2.52
CA GLY A 125 21.62 -9.91 -2.03
C GLY A 125 21.44 -9.82 -0.50
N PHE A 126 21.60 -10.92 0.24
CA PHE A 126 21.49 -10.93 1.71
C PHE A 126 22.88 -10.92 2.36
N PRO A 127 23.27 -9.83 3.05
CA PRO A 127 24.54 -9.76 3.76
C PRO A 127 24.44 -10.30 5.19
N VAL A 128 25.53 -10.82 5.73
CA VAL A 128 25.68 -11.14 7.15
C VAL A 128 26.67 -10.17 7.79
N TYR A 129 26.20 -9.32 8.67
CA TYR A 129 27.04 -8.44 9.47
C TYR A 129 27.70 -9.21 10.59
N LYS A 130 29.03 -9.03 10.80
CA LYS A 130 29.80 -9.77 11.79
C LYS A 130 30.57 -8.85 12.73
N GLY A 131 30.75 -9.27 13.96
CA GLY A 131 31.62 -8.65 14.94
C GLY A 131 31.46 -7.14 15.04
N LYS A 132 32.51 -6.38 14.68
CA LYS A 132 32.51 -4.91 14.67
C LYS A 132 31.52 -4.32 13.64
N GLY A 133 31.28 -5.01 12.52
CA GLY A 133 30.28 -4.59 11.53
C GLY A 133 28.88 -4.59 12.10
N ALA A 134 28.47 -5.65 12.78
CA ALA A 134 27.17 -5.71 13.45
C ALA A 134 27.03 -4.68 14.59
N GLN A 135 28.11 -4.44 15.34
CA GLN A 135 28.15 -3.39 16.36
C GLN A 135 27.98 -1.99 15.77
N LEU A 136 28.68 -1.71 14.68
CA LEU A 136 28.60 -0.42 13.97
C LEU A 136 27.19 -0.17 13.41
N GLN A 137 26.61 -1.18 12.75
CA GLN A 137 25.24 -1.08 12.23
C GLN A 137 24.24 -0.72 13.34
N ARG A 138 24.28 -1.44 14.45
CA ARG A 138 23.41 -1.16 15.60
C ARG A 138 23.65 0.24 16.19
N ALA A 139 24.92 0.67 16.29
CA ALA A 139 25.25 2.00 16.78
C ALA A 139 24.70 3.12 15.86
N LEU A 140 24.78 2.93 14.54
CA LEU A 140 24.23 3.87 13.56
C LEU A 140 22.70 3.91 13.63
N ILE A 141 22.02 2.76 13.76
CA ILE A 141 20.58 2.71 13.94
C ILE A 141 20.15 3.53 15.14
N ASN A 142 20.78 3.28 16.31
CA ASN A 142 20.48 4.04 17.53
C ASN A 142 20.76 5.53 17.37
N PHE A 143 21.89 5.88 16.74
CA PHE A 143 22.24 7.27 16.47
C PHE A 143 21.19 7.99 15.61
N PHE A 144 20.74 7.38 14.51
CA PHE A 144 19.73 7.99 13.64
C PHE A 144 18.38 8.13 14.32
N LEU A 145 17.94 7.13 15.09
CA LEU A 145 16.69 7.22 15.85
C LEU A 145 16.76 8.30 16.94
N ASP A 146 17.89 8.40 17.64
CA ASP A 146 18.10 9.45 18.64
C ASP A 146 18.11 10.86 18.02
N GLU A 147 18.74 11.04 16.86
CA GLU A 147 18.74 12.33 16.15
C GLU A 147 17.36 12.67 15.61
N ALA A 148 16.61 11.72 15.09
CA ALA A 148 15.22 11.91 14.67
C ALA A 148 14.36 12.36 15.86
N ARG A 149 14.47 11.68 17.01
CA ARG A 149 13.74 12.04 18.22
C ARG A 149 14.10 13.44 18.73
N LYS A 150 15.38 13.84 18.71
CA LYS A 150 15.82 15.20 19.06
C LYS A 150 15.24 16.25 18.10
N SER A 151 14.98 15.87 16.84
CA SER A 151 14.35 16.72 15.83
C SER A 151 12.82 16.73 15.91
N GLY A 152 12.22 16.11 16.94
CA GLY A 152 10.78 16.15 17.19
C GLY A 152 9.98 15.03 16.52
N TYR A 153 10.65 14.01 15.96
CA TYR A 153 9.97 12.83 15.41
C TYR A 153 9.52 11.88 16.53
N THR A 154 8.36 11.27 16.33
CA THR A 154 7.89 10.17 17.18
C THR A 154 8.41 8.85 16.62
N GLU A 155 9.12 8.08 17.45
CA GLU A 155 9.61 6.76 17.08
C GLU A 155 8.46 5.75 17.10
N ILE A 156 8.31 5.00 16.02
CA ILE A 156 7.32 3.93 15.85
C ILE A 156 8.07 2.61 15.62
N MET A 157 7.64 1.57 16.28
CA MET A 157 8.09 0.20 16.02
C MET A 157 6.92 -0.60 15.38
N PRO A 158 6.82 -0.60 14.05
CA PRO A 158 5.73 -1.25 13.36
C PRO A 158 5.99 -2.75 13.20
N PRO A 159 4.95 -3.56 12.88
CA PRO A 159 5.13 -4.93 12.46
C PRO A 159 5.90 -5.03 11.14
N THR A 160 6.65 -6.11 10.96
CA THR A 160 7.41 -6.40 9.74
C THR A 160 6.58 -7.08 8.64
N VAL A 161 5.34 -7.41 8.93
CA VAL A 161 4.36 -7.96 8.00
C VAL A 161 3.11 -7.09 7.97
N VAL A 162 2.50 -6.96 6.79
CA VAL A 162 1.31 -6.14 6.56
C VAL A 162 0.29 -6.89 5.70
N ASN A 163 -0.98 -6.48 5.76
CA ASN A 163 -2.02 -6.94 4.85
C ASN A 163 -1.91 -6.27 3.47
N ALA A 164 -2.59 -6.86 2.47
CA ALA A 164 -2.62 -6.32 1.11
C ALA A 164 -3.07 -4.86 1.03
N ALA A 165 -4.06 -4.46 1.84
CA ALA A 165 -4.57 -3.09 1.85
C ALA A 165 -3.49 -2.07 2.22
N SER A 166 -2.53 -2.43 3.08
CA SER A 166 -1.38 -1.57 3.41
C SER A 166 -0.38 -1.49 2.25
N GLY A 167 -0.17 -2.57 1.51
CA GLY A 167 0.65 -2.56 0.31
C GLY A 167 0.07 -1.65 -0.79
N TYR A 168 -1.24 -1.71 -1.00
CA TYR A 168 -1.93 -0.79 -1.92
C TYR A 168 -1.92 0.66 -1.44
N GLY A 169 -2.00 0.88 -0.14
CA GLY A 169 -2.01 2.22 0.46
C GLY A 169 -0.75 3.04 0.22
N THR A 170 0.38 2.40 -0.03
CA THR A 170 1.68 3.02 -0.32
C THR A 170 2.23 2.68 -1.70
N GLY A 171 1.45 2.00 -2.54
CA GLY A 171 1.81 1.73 -3.94
C GLY A 171 2.82 0.59 -4.16
N GLN A 172 3.12 -0.23 -3.14
CA GLN A 172 3.90 -1.45 -3.31
C GLN A 172 3.10 -2.57 -3.98
N LEU A 173 1.78 -2.54 -3.87
CA LEU A 173 0.88 -3.42 -4.62
C LEU A 173 0.10 -2.62 -5.66
N PRO A 174 -0.19 -3.18 -6.84
CA PRO A 174 0.25 -4.50 -7.30
C PRO A 174 1.77 -4.54 -7.50
N ASP A 175 2.41 -5.60 -7.00
CA ASP A 175 3.87 -5.73 -7.01
C ASP A 175 4.38 -6.05 -8.42
N LYS A 176 4.71 -5.02 -9.18
CA LYS A 176 5.22 -5.12 -10.56
C LYS A 176 6.73 -5.45 -10.62
N GLU A 177 7.44 -5.21 -9.54
CA GLU A 177 8.90 -5.29 -9.47
C GLU A 177 9.40 -6.45 -8.59
N GLY A 178 8.50 -7.22 -7.97
CA GLY A 178 8.85 -8.33 -7.09
C GLY A 178 9.53 -7.88 -5.79
N GLN A 179 9.08 -6.76 -5.23
CA GLN A 179 9.68 -6.15 -4.05
C GLN A 179 9.16 -6.69 -2.72
N MET A 180 8.02 -7.36 -2.73
CA MET A 180 7.38 -7.88 -1.52
C MET A 180 7.32 -9.41 -1.51
N TYR A 181 7.84 -10.00 -0.44
CA TYR A 181 7.60 -11.43 -0.17
C TYR A 181 6.18 -11.64 0.34
N HIS A 182 5.44 -12.55 -0.28
CA HIS A 182 4.07 -12.92 0.11
C HIS A 182 4.05 -14.21 0.90
N CYS A 183 3.48 -14.18 2.10
CA CYS A 183 3.20 -15.35 2.93
C CYS A 183 1.79 -15.84 2.57
N GLU A 184 1.69 -16.78 1.64
CA GLU A 184 0.42 -17.25 1.05
C GLU A 184 -0.58 -17.80 2.08
N VAL A 185 -0.08 -18.50 3.11
CA VAL A 185 -0.95 -19.17 4.11
C VAL A 185 -1.73 -18.15 4.95
N ASP A 186 -1.08 -17.04 5.32
CA ASP A 186 -1.65 -16.03 6.19
C ASP A 186 -2.16 -14.80 5.42
N ASP A 187 -1.93 -14.75 4.11
CA ASP A 187 -2.19 -13.60 3.23
C ASP A 187 -1.54 -12.30 3.75
N LEU A 188 -0.28 -12.42 4.15
CA LEU A 188 0.52 -11.31 4.66
C LEU A 188 1.75 -11.09 3.78
N TYR A 189 2.23 -9.85 3.77
CA TYR A 189 3.39 -9.43 3.00
C TYR A 189 4.50 -8.95 3.94
N LEU A 190 5.75 -9.40 3.71
CA LEU A 190 6.90 -8.80 4.37
C LEU A 190 7.11 -7.41 3.81
N ILE A 191 7.32 -6.44 4.69
CA ILE A 191 7.51 -5.04 4.28
C ILE A 191 8.90 -4.84 3.66
N PRO A 192 9.00 -4.10 2.53
CA PRO A 192 10.30 -3.70 1.98
C PRO A 192 10.88 -2.48 2.70
N THR A 193 10.06 -1.75 3.42
CA THR A 193 10.42 -0.51 4.14
C THR A 193 9.43 -0.23 5.28
N ALA A 194 9.90 0.44 6.32
CA ALA A 194 9.06 0.93 7.41
C ALA A 194 7.97 1.92 6.94
N GLU A 195 8.15 2.56 5.81
CA GLU A 195 7.18 3.48 5.22
C GLU A 195 5.80 2.84 5.07
N VAL A 196 5.75 1.59 4.61
CA VAL A 196 4.49 0.87 4.38
C VAL A 196 3.61 0.83 5.64
N PRO A 197 4.04 0.24 6.76
CA PRO A 197 3.19 0.21 7.96
C PRO A 197 2.99 1.58 8.59
N VAL A 198 4.01 2.45 8.62
CA VAL A 198 3.93 3.74 9.31
C VAL A 198 2.97 4.70 8.61
N THR A 199 2.98 4.79 7.28
CA THR A 199 2.04 5.60 6.51
C THR A 199 0.60 5.07 6.68
N ASN A 200 0.44 3.75 6.68
CA ASN A 200 -0.87 3.12 6.81
C ASN A 200 -1.52 3.23 8.21
N ILE A 201 -0.80 3.70 9.23
CA ILE A 201 -1.41 4.08 10.51
C ILE A 201 -2.52 5.12 10.30
N TYR A 202 -2.38 5.97 9.29
CA TYR A 202 -3.32 7.06 8.99
C TYR A 202 -4.25 6.76 7.80
N ARG A 203 -4.23 5.52 7.26
CA ARG A 203 -5.15 5.12 6.21
C ARG A 203 -6.59 5.10 6.74
N ASP A 204 -7.53 5.62 5.94
CA ASP A 204 -8.96 5.72 6.27
C ASP A 204 -9.25 6.52 7.55
N VAL A 205 -8.34 7.42 7.96
CA VAL A 205 -8.48 8.28 9.11
C VAL A 205 -8.62 9.74 8.67
N ILE A 206 -9.59 10.45 9.22
CA ILE A 206 -9.71 11.91 9.10
C ILE A 206 -9.00 12.52 10.31
N LEU A 207 -7.91 13.23 10.05
CA LEU A 207 -7.11 13.88 11.09
C LEU A 207 -7.65 15.28 11.40
N ASP A 208 -7.63 15.67 12.69
CA ASP A 208 -7.87 17.06 13.09
C ASP A 208 -6.63 17.89 12.70
N GLU A 209 -6.86 19.13 12.22
CA GLU A 209 -5.80 20.08 11.87
C GLU A 209 -4.79 20.28 13.01
N LYS A 210 -5.25 20.25 14.26
CA LYS A 210 -4.41 20.39 15.45
C LYS A 210 -3.41 19.25 15.67
N GLN A 211 -3.60 18.10 14.99
CA GLN A 211 -2.69 16.97 15.06
C GLN A 211 -1.52 17.11 14.08
N LEU A 212 -1.57 18.09 13.18
CA LEU A 212 -0.55 18.33 12.16
C LEU A 212 0.49 19.39 12.64
N PRO A 213 1.76 19.25 12.23
CA PRO A 213 2.31 18.14 11.45
C PRO A 213 2.52 16.88 12.28
N ILE A 214 2.32 15.71 11.63
CA ILE A 214 2.69 14.40 12.20
C ILE A 214 4.04 14.02 11.62
N MET A 215 5.01 13.78 12.48
CA MET A 215 6.37 13.39 12.11
C MET A 215 6.74 12.10 12.80
N ASN A 216 6.88 11.03 12.03
CA ASN A 216 7.24 9.72 12.54
C ASN A 216 8.58 9.24 11.97
N CYS A 217 9.31 8.48 12.75
CA CYS A 217 10.46 7.72 12.29
C CYS A 217 10.35 6.27 12.74
N ALA A 218 10.93 5.36 11.96
CA ALA A 218 10.95 3.94 12.30
C ALA A 218 12.21 3.28 11.72
N TYR A 219 12.66 2.23 12.38
CA TYR A 219 13.62 1.27 11.84
C TYR A 219 12.95 -0.09 11.69
N THR A 220 13.15 -0.73 10.54
CA THR A 220 12.78 -2.12 10.27
C THR A 220 13.93 -2.84 9.54
N GLN A 221 13.95 -4.15 9.66
CA GLN A 221 14.87 -5.00 8.89
C GLN A 221 14.39 -5.14 7.46
#